data_1a383569a3fa8ae6ac1daa6c79d07425
#
_entry.id   1a383569a3fa8ae6ac1daa6c79d07425
#
_cell.length_a   1.000
_cell.length_b   1.000
_cell.length_c   1.000
_cell.angle_alpha   90.00
_cell.angle_beta   90.00
_cell.angle_gamma   90.00
#
_symmetry.space_group_name_H-M   'P 1'
#
loop_
_entity.id
_entity.type
_entity.pdbx_description
1 polymer ?
#
loop_
_entity_poly.entity_id
_entity_poly.type
_entity_poly.pdbx_seq_one_letter_code
_entity_poly.pdbx_strand_id
1 'polypeptide(L)'
;KPTAPLEYLKAHAVISRTWVMKQIARRKDGGNVVQCPEDRLEDGILHIERWFDTNDHKAFDVCADDHCQRYQGLTSAIGENARKAVDETWGEVLEYEGSLCDARFSKCCGGITEEFGTCWADENHPYLKSVPDPYCDTDDEDILRMVLNDYDLETRDFYRWHVRYARAELSDLISRRSGHDIGMLKELKPLRRGPSGRIYELLIIGSRMSMSVGKELMIRRFLSESHLKSSAFT
;
A
#
# COMPACT_ATOMS: atom_id res chain seq x y z
N LYS A 1 -9.36 15.55 -0.06
CA LYS A 1 -10.59 16.38 -0.18
C LYS A 1 -10.38 17.53 -1.15
N PRO A 2 -11.39 17.94 -1.96
CA PRO A 2 -11.30 19.12 -2.81
C PRO A 2 -11.11 20.45 -2.03
N THR A 3 -11.38 20.43 -0.75
CA THR A 3 -11.25 21.56 0.19
C THR A 3 -9.88 21.62 0.88
N ALA A 4 -8.98 20.69 0.60
CA ALA A 4 -7.63 20.71 1.18
C ALA A 4 -6.85 21.97 0.75
N PRO A 5 -5.78 22.33 1.49
CA PRO A 5 -4.93 23.47 1.13
C PRO A 5 -4.41 23.39 -0.31
N LEU A 6 -4.33 24.52 -0.99
CA LEU A 6 -3.98 24.58 -2.41
C LEU A 6 -2.62 23.92 -2.71
N GLU A 7 -1.59 24.20 -1.91
CA GLU A 7 -0.25 23.64 -2.13
C GLU A 7 -0.21 22.12 -1.93
N TYR A 8 -0.99 21.58 -0.98
CA TYR A 8 -1.20 20.14 -0.84
C TYR A 8 -1.84 19.54 -2.10
N LEU A 9 -2.89 20.20 -2.64
CA LEU A 9 -3.57 19.73 -3.84
C LEU A 9 -2.68 19.81 -5.08
N LYS A 10 -1.81 20.84 -5.19
CA LYS A 10 -0.81 20.94 -6.25
C LYS A 10 0.18 19.77 -6.21
N ALA A 11 0.79 19.52 -5.05
CA ALA A 11 1.68 18.37 -4.88
C ALA A 11 0.98 17.04 -5.24
N HIS A 12 -0.26 16.87 -4.79
CA HIS A 12 -1.03 15.68 -5.09
C HIS A 12 -1.41 15.56 -6.58
N ALA A 13 -1.72 16.67 -7.26
CA ALA A 13 -1.98 16.69 -8.70
C ALA A 13 -0.76 16.24 -9.51
N VAL A 14 0.44 16.73 -9.17
CA VAL A 14 1.70 16.34 -9.81
C VAL A 14 1.99 14.85 -9.58
N ILE A 15 1.89 14.37 -8.34
CA ILE A 15 2.12 12.95 -8.00
C ILE A 15 1.14 12.04 -8.74
N SER A 16 -0.17 12.34 -8.68
CA SER A 16 -1.20 11.52 -9.33
C SER A 16 -1.06 11.50 -10.84
N ARG A 17 -0.77 12.64 -11.47
CA ARG A 17 -0.51 12.75 -12.91
C ARG A 17 0.69 11.91 -13.31
N THR A 18 1.79 12.06 -12.59
CA THR A 18 3.04 11.31 -12.84
C THR A 18 2.78 9.81 -12.77
N TRP A 19 2.09 9.35 -11.73
CA TRP A 19 1.79 7.94 -11.57
C TRP A 19 0.95 7.39 -12.72
N VAL A 20 -0.14 8.07 -13.11
CA VAL A 20 -0.99 7.65 -14.23
C VAL A 20 -0.20 7.63 -15.54
N MET A 21 0.57 8.66 -15.83
CA MET A 21 1.38 8.72 -17.05
C MET A 21 2.43 7.61 -17.10
N LYS A 22 3.03 7.25 -15.95
CA LYS A 22 3.93 6.12 -15.83
C LYS A 22 3.24 4.80 -16.18
N GLN A 23 1.99 4.58 -15.68
CA GLN A 23 1.23 3.37 -16.01
C GLN A 23 0.88 3.30 -17.51
N ILE A 24 0.45 4.42 -18.10
CA ILE A 24 0.16 4.50 -19.53
C ILE A 24 1.40 4.23 -20.38
N ALA A 25 2.54 4.85 -20.04
CA ALA A 25 3.81 4.63 -20.75
C ALA A 25 4.24 3.16 -20.67
N ARG A 26 4.22 2.60 -19.45
CA ARG A 26 4.58 1.19 -19.22
C ARG A 26 3.75 0.21 -20.06
N ARG A 27 2.46 0.46 -20.24
CA ARG A 27 1.59 -0.36 -21.08
C ARG A 27 1.89 -0.21 -22.57
N LYS A 28 2.15 1.00 -23.06
CA LYS A 28 2.49 1.26 -24.47
C LYS A 28 3.80 0.60 -24.89
N ASP A 29 4.76 0.58 -23.98
CA ASP A 29 6.08 -0.01 -24.22
C ASP A 29 6.07 -1.55 -24.12
N GLY A 30 4.90 -2.17 -23.96
CA GLY A 30 4.78 -3.62 -23.75
C GLY A 30 5.46 -4.07 -22.46
N GLY A 31 5.53 -3.18 -21.46
CA GLY A 31 6.34 -3.32 -20.26
C GLY A 31 6.18 -4.68 -19.58
N ASN A 32 7.30 -5.32 -19.36
CA ASN A 32 7.36 -6.56 -18.60
C ASN A 32 6.86 -6.27 -17.18
N VAL A 33 5.72 -6.83 -16.89
CA VAL A 33 5.22 -6.87 -15.55
C VAL A 33 5.98 -7.94 -14.80
N VAL A 34 6.63 -7.56 -13.72
CA VAL A 34 7.26 -8.53 -12.81
C VAL A 34 6.14 -9.32 -12.15
N GLN A 35 6.01 -10.58 -12.55
CA GLN A 35 4.99 -11.46 -11.98
C GLN A 35 5.40 -11.93 -10.59
N CYS A 36 4.40 -12.15 -9.74
CA CYS A 36 4.62 -12.81 -8.47
C CYS A 36 5.17 -14.21 -8.69
N PRO A 37 6.11 -14.69 -7.87
CA PRO A 37 6.56 -16.08 -7.94
C PRO A 37 5.40 -17.05 -7.68
N GLU A 38 5.51 -18.26 -8.21
CA GLU A 38 4.58 -19.35 -7.87
C GLU A 38 4.78 -19.76 -6.41
N ASP A 39 3.71 -20.27 -5.82
CA ASP A 39 3.78 -20.85 -4.48
C ASP A 39 4.66 -22.09 -4.51
N ARG A 40 5.54 -22.23 -3.53
CA ARG A 40 6.48 -23.34 -3.45
C ARG A 40 6.51 -23.94 -2.05
N LEU A 41 6.65 -25.25 -1.99
CA LEU A 41 6.84 -25.98 -0.74
C LEU A 41 8.32 -26.35 -0.61
N GLU A 42 9.00 -25.79 0.40
CA GLU A 42 10.41 -26.04 0.69
C GLU A 42 10.54 -26.38 2.18
N ASP A 43 11.22 -27.46 2.51
CA ASP A 43 11.47 -27.93 3.89
C ASP A 43 10.20 -28.00 4.76
N GLY A 44 9.06 -28.32 4.16
CA GLY A 44 7.76 -28.40 4.84
C GLY A 44 7.11 -27.03 5.13
N ILE A 45 7.64 -25.95 4.59
CA ILE A 45 7.11 -24.59 4.69
C ILE A 45 6.55 -24.18 3.32
N LEU A 46 5.29 -23.76 3.29
CA LEU A 46 4.69 -23.18 2.09
C LEU A 46 5.08 -21.71 1.96
N HIS A 47 5.76 -21.35 0.88
CA HIS A 47 6.16 -19.99 0.59
C HIS A 47 5.14 -19.34 -0.36
N ILE A 48 4.53 -18.24 0.10
CA ILE A 48 3.55 -17.43 -0.63
C ILE A 48 4.07 -16.00 -0.71
N GLU A 49 4.40 -15.52 -1.90
CA GLU A 49 4.81 -14.14 -2.10
C GLU A 49 3.92 -13.47 -3.15
N ARG A 50 3.22 -12.40 -2.76
CA ARG A 50 2.28 -11.69 -3.62
C ARG A 50 2.37 -10.19 -3.42
N TRP A 51 2.30 -9.49 -4.53
CA TRP A 51 2.03 -8.04 -4.58
C TRP A 51 0.92 -7.77 -5.59
N PHE A 52 0.38 -6.58 -5.53
CA PHE A 52 -0.75 -6.19 -6.36
C PHE A 52 -0.34 -4.98 -7.18
N ASP A 53 -0.47 -5.08 -8.49
CA ASP A 53 -0.16 -4.03 -9.44
C ASP A 53 -1.31 -3.87 -10.44
N THR A 54 -1.21 -2.91 -11.34
CA THR A 54 -2.23 -2.52 -12.34
C THR A 54 -2.52 -3.57 -13.42
N ASN A 55 -2.00 -4.78 -13.28
CA ASN A 55 -2.06 -5.83 -14.30
C ASN A 55 -3.38 -6.58 -14.39
N ASP A 56 -4.26 -6.37 -13.43
CA ASP A 56 -5.53 -7.11 -13.33
C ASP A 56 -6.55 -6.70 -14.38
N HIS A 57 -6.26 -5.67 -15.20
CA HIS A 57 -7.12 -5.24 -16.29
C HIS A 57 -6.35 -4.94 -17.58
N LYS A 58 -6.95 -5.31 -18.72
CA LYS A 58 -6.32 -5.17 -20.05
C LYS A 58 -6.98 -4.11 -20.93
N ALA A 59 -8.23 -3.76 -20.66
CA ALA A 59 -9.04 -2.90 -21.53
C ALA A 59 -8.92 -1.40 -21.25
N PHE A 60 -8.35 -1.00 -20.11
CA PHE A 60 -8.22 0.39 -19.68
C PHE A 60 -6.93 0.58 -18.86
N ASP A 61 -6.46 1.84 -18.77
CA ASP A 61 -5.17 2.14 -18.16
C ASP A 61 -5.22 2.14 -16.62
N VAL A 62 -6.33 2.58 -16.03
CA VAL A 62 -6.56 2.64 -14.59
C VAL A 62 -8.01 2.35 -14.25
N CYS A 63 -8.28 1.89 -13.04
CA CYS A 63 -9.62 1.59 -12.53
C CYS A 63 -9.90 2.25 -11.17
N ALA A 64 -11.10 1.99 -10.62
CA ALA A 64 -11.53 2.55 -9.34
C ALA A 64 -11.05 1.77 -8.12
N ASP A 65 -10.26 0.71 -8.28
CA ASP A 65 -9.73 -0.12 -7.19
C ASP A 65 -8.43 0.43 -6.59
N ASP A 66 -8.06 -0.09 -5.43
CA ASP A 66 -6.91 0.36 -4.63
C ASP A 66 -5.58 0.27 -5.38
N HIS A 67 -5.38 -0.78 -6.20
CA HIS A 67 -4.16 -0.95 -6.99
C HIS A 67 -3.97 0.12 -8.08
N CYS A 68 -5.07 0.81 -8.46
CA CYS A 68 -5.06 1.94 -9.39
C CYS A 68 -5.27 3.30 -8.70
N GLN A 69 -5.00 3.40 -7.38
CA GLN A 69 -5.19 4.65 -6.63
C GLN A 69 -6.62 5.19 -6.67
N ARG A 70 -7.61 4.32 -6.85
CA ARG A 70 -9.04 4.62 -6.87
C ARG A 70 -9.43 5.74 -7.84
N TYR A 71 -9.02 5.64 -9.09
CA TYR A 71 -9.47 6.57 -10.15
C TYR A 71 -10.96 6.40 -10.39
N GLN A 72 -11.77 7.25 -9.76
CA GLN A 72 -13.24 7.19 -9.82
C GLN A 72 -13.85 8.17 -10.84
N GLY A 73 -13.01 8.84 -11.64
CA GLY A 73 -13.46 9.83 -12.59
C GLY A 73 -13.90 11.15 -11.92
N LEU A 74 -14.74 11.93 -12.63
CA LEU A 74 -15.20 13.25 -12.19
C LEU A 74 -16.57 13.16 -11.47
N THR A 75 -16.79 12.15 -10.66
CA THR A 75 -18.08 11.93 -10.00
C THR A 75 -18.28 12.78 -8.75
N SER A 76 -17.23 13.31 -8.18
CA SER A 76 -17.26 14.21 -7.01
C SER A 76 -17.31 15.66 -7.46
N ALA A 77 -17.91 16.53 -6.65
CA ALA A 77 -17.87 17.97 -6.87
C ALA A 77 -16.41 18.43 -6.91
N ILE A 78 -15.99 18.98 -8.04
CA ILE A 78 -14.67 19.55 -8.20
C ILE A 78 -14.65 20.87 -7.45
N GLY A 79 -13.93 20.92 -6.31
CA GLY A 79 -13.72 22.16 -5.58
C GLY A 79 -12.86 23.15 -6.40
N GLU A 80 -13.04 24.45 -6.16
CA GLU A 80 -12.27 25.51 -6.83
C GLU A 80 -10.76 25.30 -6.64
N ASN A 81 -10.31 25.00 -5.42
CA ASN A 81 -8.91 24.70 -5.13
C ASN A 81 -8.36 23.51 -5.91
N ALA A 82 -9.17 22.46 -6.10
CA ALA A 82 -8.73 21.29 -6.86
C ALA A 82 -8.53 21.63 -8.35
N ARG A 83 -9.44 22.40 -8.93
CA ARG A 83 -9.29 22.91 -10.32
C ARG A 83 -8.06 23.78 -10.44
N LYS A 84 -7.93 24.76 -9.56
CA LYS A 84 -6.78 25.68 -9.54
C LYS A 84 -5.45 24.92 -9.38
N ALA A 85 -5.39 23.90 -8.54
CA ALA A 85 -4.21 23.07 -8.38
C ALA A 85 -3.81 22.36 -9.67
N VAL A 86 -4.78 21.81 -10.40
CA VAL A 86 -4.53 21.14 -11.68
C VAL A 86 -4.08 22.14 -12.75
N ASP A 87 -4.74 23.30 -12.83
CA ASP A 87 -4.44 24.35 -13.82
C ASP A 87 -3.06 24.96 -13.59
N GLU A 88 -2.71 25.29 -12.34
CA GLU A 88 -1.42 25.88 -11.98
C GLU A 88 -0.24 24.92 -12.07
N THR A 89 -0.50 23.60 -12.05
CA THR A 89 0.52 22.56 -12.24
C THR A 89 0.41 21.87 -13.60
N TRP A 90 -0.22 22.49 -14.56
CA TRP A 90 -0.44 21.90 -15.87
C TRP A 90 0.87 21.42 -16.51
N GLY A 91 0.92 20.14 -16.92
CA GLY A 91 2.09 19.55 -17.57
C GLY A 91 3.24 19.16 -16.63
N GLU A 92 3.18 19.52 -15.34
CA GLU A 92 4.24 19.17 -14.39
C GLU A 92 4.17 17.68 -14.01
N VAL A 93 5.32 17.00 -14.04
CA VAL A 93 5.50 15.60 -13.68
C VAL A 93 6.81 15.41 -12.92
N LEU A 94 6.95 14.32 -12.21
CA LEU A 94 8.18 13.92 -11.55
C LEU A 94 8.98 12.98 -12.47
N GLU A 95 10.22 13.34 -12.71
CA GLU A 95 11.18 12.56 -13.50
C GLU A 95 12.44 12.25 -12.70
N TYR A 96 13.02 11.11 -12.96
CA TYR A 96 14.33 10.71 -12.48
C TYR A 96 15.13 10.16 -13.66
N GLU A 97 16.30 10.75 -13.91
CA GLU A 97 17.19 10.38 -15.05
C GLU A 97 16.45 10.31 -16.40
N GLY A 98 15.57 11.30 -16.65
CA GLY A 98 14.83 11.41 -17.92
C GLY A 98 13.66 10.42 -18.07
N SER A 99 13.27 9.73 -17.00
CA SER A 99 12.14 8.79 -16.98
C SER A 99 11.11 9.19 -15.95
N LEU A 100 9.82 9.01 -16.27
CA LEU A 100 8.74 9.23 -15.31
C LEU A 100 8.92 8.37 -14.06
N CYS A 101 8.78 8.99 -12.90
CA CYS A 101 8.81 8.27 -11.63
C CYS A 101 7.58 7.38 -11.44
N ASP A 102 7.72 6.25 -10.74
CA ASP A 102 6.60 5.53 -10.16
C ASP A 102 6.23 6.25 -8.85
N ALA A 103 5.40 7.29 -8.97
CA ALA A 103 5.10 8.25 -7.90
C ALA A 103 4.05 7.70 -6.94
N ARG A 104 4.36 6.65 -6.19
CA ARG A 104 3.47 6.02 -5.21
C ARG A 104 3.43 6.82 -3.92
N PHE A 105 2.29 6.78 -3.26
CA PHE A 105 2.04 7.47 -2.00
C PHE A 105 1.21 6.62 -1.03
N SER A 106 1.22 6.97 0.24
CA SER A 106 0.44 6.31 1.28
C SER A 106 -0.35 7.35 2.09
N LYS A 107 -1.44 6.91 2.74
CA LYS A 107 -2.24 7.77 3.61
C LYS A 107 -1.46 8.20 4.86
N CYS A 108 -0.72 7.27 5.48
CA CYS A 108 0.07 7.50 6.68
C CYS A 108 1.27 6.56 6.68
N CYS A 109 2.48 7.12 6.77
CA CYS A 109 3.71 6.33 6.79
C CYS A 109 4.05 5.77 8.19
N GLY A 110 3.46 6.30 9.25
CA GLY A 110 3.75 5.92 10.64
C GLY A 110 5.04 6.52 11.19
N GLY A 111 5.61 7.55 10.53
CA GLY A 111 6.79 8.30 10.95
C GLY A 111 8.06 8.05 10.10
N ILE A 112 8.04 7.00 9.27
CA ILE A 112 9.12 6.67 8.32
C ILE A 112 8.49 6.09 7.06
N THR A 113 8.84 6.61 5.88
CA THR A 113 8.38 6.04 4.61
C THR A 113 9.05 4.70 4.35
N GLU A 114 8.47 3.89 3.46
CA GLU A 114 8.98 2.57 3.15
C GLU A 114 9.63 2.53 1.76
N GLU A 115 10.49 1.56 1.53
CA GLU A 115 11.06 1.28 0.22
C GLU A 115 10.13 0.42 -0.63
N PHE A 116 10.26 0.57 -1.96
CA PHE A 116 9.39 -0.10 -2.93
C PHE A 116 9.34 -1.62 -2.77
N GLY A 117 10.49 -2.28 -2.66
CA GLY A 117 10.58 -3.74 -2.59
C GLY A 117 9.92 -4.39 -1.37
N THR A 118 9.64 -3.62 -0.30
CA THR A 118 8.86 -4.09 0.85
C THR A 118 7.40 -4.37 0.49
N CYS A 119 6.83 -3.60 -0.42
CA CYS A 119 5.40 -3.62 -0.76
C CYS A 119 5.11 -4.32 -2.09
N TRP A 120 6.04 -4.21 -3.05
CA TRP A 120 5.90 -4.69 -4.43
C TRP A 120 7.04 -5.60 -4.84
N ALA A 121 7.29 -5.72 -6.16
CA ALA A 121 8.40 -6.49 -6.70
C ALA A 121 9.76 -6.04 -6.14
N ASP A 122 10.74 -6.93 -6.13
CA ASP A 122 12.10 -6.62 -5.68
C ASP A 122 12.84 -5.73 -6.69
N GLU A 123 12.37 -4.49 -6.81
CA GLU A 123 12.96 -3.46 -7.64
C GLU A 123 13.51 -2.33 -6.76
N ASN A 124 14.63 -1.76 -7.17
CA ASN A 124 15.22 -0.60 -6.50
C ASN A 124 14.91 0.69 -7.27
N HIS A 125 14.11 1.55 -6.69
CA HIS A 125 13.85 2.89 -7.20
C HIS A 125 14.60 3.92 -6.34
N PRO A 126 15.71 4.51 -6.83
CA PRO A 126 16.56 5.40 -6.04
C PRO A 126 15.82 6.62 -5.46
N TYR A 127 14.72 7.04 -6.09
CA TYR A 127 13.86 8.14 -5.65
C TYR A 127 12.76 7.73 -4.66
N LEU A 128 12.55 6.43 -4.40
CA LEU A 128 11.61 5.90 -3.41
C LEU A 128 12.37 5.34 -2.19
N LYS A 129 13.24 6.16 -1.61
CA LYS A 129 13.98 5.79 -0.42
C LYS A 129 13.18 6.03 0.85
N SER A 130 13.46 5.22 1.86
CA SER A 130 12.94 5.44 3.19
C SER A 130 13.51 6.72 3.78
N VAL A 131 12.63 7.61 4.22
CA VAL A 131 13.00 8.86 4.90
C VAL A 131 12.13 9.07 6.14
N PRO A 132 12.66 9.71 7.20
CA PRO A 132 11.85 10.14 8.33
C PRO A 132 10.75 11.12 7.88
N ASP A 133 9.53 10.91 8.35
CA ASP A 133 8.37 11.76 8.09
C ASP A 133 7.58 11.98 9.38
N PRO A 134 7.87 13.03 10.13
CA PRO A 134 7.17 13.32 11.39
C PRO A 134 5.77 13.89 11.18
N TYR A 135 5.40 14.30 9.96
CA TYR A 135 4.15 15.02 9.70
C TYR A 135 2.90 14.11 9.74
N CYS A 136 3.08 12.80 9.66
CA CYS A 136 1.99 11.85 9.85
C CYS A 136 1.52 11.73 11.32
N ASP A 137 2.31 12.22 12.27
CA ASP A 137 2.01 12.23 13.70
C ASP A 137 1.31 13.54 14.09
N THR A 138 0.06 13.68 13.64
CA THR A 138 -0.76 14.83 14.00
C THR A 138 -2.11 14.39 14.56
N ASP A 139 -2.51 15.02 15.65
CA ASP A 139 -3.83 14.95 16.27
C ASP A 139 -4.61 16.26 16.11
N ASP A 140 -4.06 17.25 15.39
CA ASP A 140 -4.72 18.51 15.06
C ASP A 140 -6.00 18.25 14.24
N GLU A 141 -7.14 18.48 14.87
CA GLU A 141 -8.45 18.22 14.27
C GLU A 141 -8.71 19.05 13.01
N ASP A 142 -8.21 20.25 12.95
CA ASP A 142 -8.42 21.13 11.80
C ASP A 142 -7.62 20.65 10.59
N ILE A 143 -6.38 20.20 10.81
CA ILE A 143 -5.57 19.54 9.78
C ILE A 143 -6.25 18.25 9.32
N LEU A 144 -6.65 17.38 10.23
CA LEU A 144 -7.29 16.11 9.91
C LEU A 144 -8.59 16.32 9.13
N ARG A 145 -9.43 17.28 9.52
CA ARG A 145 -10.66 17.62 8.77
C ARG A 145 -10.39 18.14 7.36
N MET A 146 -9.29 18.84 7.15
CA MET A 146 -8.93 19.34 5.82
C MET A 146 -8.48 18.24 4.86
N VAL A 147 -7.75 17.24 5.35
CA VAL A 147 -7.07 16.24 4.50
C VAL A 147 -7.77 14.87 4.45
N LEU A 148 -8.44 14.46 5.52
CA LEU A 148 -9.13 13.17 5.58
C LEU A 148 -10.58 13.26 5.07
N ASN A 149 -11.09 12.16 4.52
CA ASN A 149 -12.50 11.98 4.22
C ASN A 149 -13.32 11.86 5.52
N ASP A 150 -14.63 12.07 5.45
CA ASP A 150 -15.48 12.09 6.64
C ASP A 150 -15.51 10.74 7.37
N TYR A 151 -15.58 9.63 6.64
CA TYR A 151 -15.47 8.30 7.24
C TYR A 151 -14.06 7.95 7.76
N ASP A 152 -13.01 8.58 7.26
CA ASP A 152 -11.65 8.44 7.78
C ASP A 152 -11.44 9.20 9.10
N LEU A 153 -12.28 10.21 9.39
CA LEU A 153 -12.27 10.92 10.67
C LEU A 153 -12.80 10.05 11.83
N GLU A 154 -13.57 9.02 11.54
CA GLU A 154 -14.06 8.06 12.53
C GLU A 154 -12.95 7.12 13.04
N THR A 155 -11.88 6.94 12.27
CA THR A 155 -10.74 6.09 12.62
C THR A 155 -9.46 6.90 12.68
N ARG A 156 -9.16 7.48 13.84
CA ARG A 156 -8.00 8.38 14.06
C ARG A 156 -6.68 7.67 14.36
N ASP A 157 -6.69 6.35 14.48
CA ASP A 157 -5.56 5.53 14.89
C ASP A 157 -4.68 5.05 13.71
N PHE A 158 -4.52 5.87 12.65
CA PHE A 158 -3.67 5.52 11.50
C PHE A 158 -2.19 5.52 11.84
N TYR A 159 -1.74 6.43 12.68
CA TYR A 159 -0.34 6.59 13.05
C TYR A 159 0.12 5.50 14.02
N ARG A 160 -0.72 5.21 15.04
CA ARG A 160 -0.52 4.12 16.00
C ARG A 160 -1.84 3.39 16.19
N TRP A 161 -1.78 2.08 16.14
CA TRP A 161 -2.97 1.23 16.19
C TRP A 161 -2.71 -0.05 16.99
N HIS A 162 -3.76 -0.67 17.45
CA HIS A 162 -3.71 -1.97 18.08
C HIS A 162 -4.91 -2.82 17.63
N VAL A 163 -4.72 -4.13 17.61
CA VAL A 163 -5.77 -5.11 17.40
C VAL A 163 -5.53 -6.30 18.33
N ARG A 164 -6.58 -6.91 18.77
CA ARG A 164 -6.50 -8.10 19.63
C ARG A 164 -7.37 -9.21 19.05
N TYR A 165 -6.80 -10.39 18.94
CA TYR A 165 -7.48 -11.60 18.52
C TYR A 165 -7.32 -12.69 19.58
N ALA A 166 -8.37 -13.52 19.78
CA ALA A 166 -8.18 -14.82 20.40
C ALA A 166 -7.38 -15.72 19.46
N ARG A 167 -6.55 -16.62 20.02
CA ARG A 167 -5.70 -17.50 19.20
C ARG A 167 -6.51 -18.34 18.20
N ALA A 168 -7.64 -18.91 18.65
CA ALA A 168 -8.52 -19.69 17.80
C ALA A 168 -9.09 -18.86 16.64
N GLU A 169 -9.59 -17.66 16.94
CA GLU A 169 -10.12 -16.70 15.98
C GLU A 169 -9.07 -16.35 14.88
N LEU A 170 -7.85 -16.03 15.30
CA LEU A 170 -6.78 -15.70 14.36
C LEU A 170 -6.35 -16.94 13.54
N SER A 171 -6.38 -18.13 14.12
CA SER A 171 -6.09 -19.40 13.40
C SER A 171 -7.09 -19.64 12.28
N ASP A 172 -8.38 -19.51 12.59
CA ASP A 172 -9.47 -19.65 11.63
C ASP A 172 -9.43 -18.59 10.54
N LEU A 173 -9.13 -17.35 10.93
CA LEU A 173 -8.98 -16.24 10.01
C LEU A 173 -7.85 -16.48 9.01
N ILE A 174 -6.65 -16.83 9.48
CA ILE A 174 -5.50 -17.15 8.63
C ILE A 174 -5.83 -18.30 7.69
N SER A 175 -6.45 -19.38 8.18
CA SER A 175 -6.81 -20.52 7.36
C SER A 175 -7.80 -20.16 6.25
N ARG A 176 -8.83 -19.37 6.56
CA ARG A 176 -9.80 -18.88 5.56
C ARG A 176 -9.16 -17.95 4.53
N ARG A 177 -8.33 -17.02 4.99
CA ARG A 177 -7.73 -16.00 4.13
C ARG A 177 -6.62 -16.55 3.24
N SER A 178 -5.86 -17.54 3.71
CA SER A 178 -4.81 -18.20 2.94
C SER A 178 -5.33 -19.33 2.04
N GLY A 179 -6.50 -19.91 2.36
CA GLY A 179 -7.01 -21.12 1.73
C GLY A 179 -6.32 -22.39 2.21
N HIS A 180 -5.52 -22.32 3.28
CA HIS A 180 -4.75 -23.43 3.82
C HIS A 180 -5.05 -23.63 5.31
N ASP A 181 -5.34 -24.86 5.71
CA ASP A 181 -5.61 -25.21 7.11
C ASP A 181 -4.31 -25.27 7.91
N ILE A 182 -3.98 -24.18 8.61
CA ILE A 182 -2.80 -24.15 9.49
C ILE A 182 -3.02 -24.90 10.81
N GLY A 183 -4.24 -25.30 11.13
CA GLY A 183 -4.62 -25.76 12.46
C GLY A 183 -4.53 -24.62 13.49
N MET A 184 -4.15 -24.94 14.71
CA MET A 184 -3.98 -23.91 15.77
C MET A 184 -2.69 -23.13 15.56
N LEU A 185 -2.79 -21.81 15.51
CA LEU A 185 -1.63 -20.91 15.44
C LEU A 185 -0.73 -21.10 16.66
N LYS A 186 0.55 -21.32 16.44
CA LYS A 186 1.58 -21.43 17.49
C LYS A 186 2.38 -20.14 17.62
N GLU A 187 2.83 -19.59 16.49
CA GLU A 187 3.72 -18.43 16.45
C GLU A 187 3.56 -17.63 15.17
N LEU A 188 3.72 -16.31 15.27
CA LEU A 188 3.96 -15.38 14.17
C LEU A 188 5.40 -14.86 14.32
N LYS A 189 6.28 -15.24 13.39
CA LYS A 189 7.71 -14.88 13.47
C LYS A 189 8.09 -13.98 12.30
N PRO A 190 8.37 -12.69 12.53
CA PRO A 190 8.91 -11.81 11.49
C PRO A 190 10.28 -12.33 11.05
N LEU A 191 10.45 -12.59 9.76
CA LEU A 191 11.72 -13.02 9.17
C LEU A 191 12.48 -11.82 8.62
N ARG A 192 11.79 -10.92 7.91
CA ARG A 192 12.41 -9.75 7.29
C ARG A 192 11.56 -8.51 7.48
N ARG A 193 12.24 -7.37 7.70
CA ARG A 193 11.61 -6.05 7.83
C ARG A 193 12.27 -5.05 6.89
N GLY A 194 11.49 -4.14 6.34
CA GLY A 194 11.98 -2.98 5.63
C GLY A 194 12.51 -1.89 6.58
N PRO A 195 13.10 -0.82 6.04
CA PRO A 195 13.67 0.27 6.84
C PRO A 195 12.68 0.96 7.78
N SER A 196 11.39 1.00 7.43
CA SER A 196 10.34 1.56 8.28
C SER A 196 9.89 0.62 9.40
N GLY A 197 10.46 -0.58 9.51
CA GLY A 197 10.04 -1.62 10.44
C GLY A 197 8.87 -2.48 9.96
N ARG A 198 8.31 -2.22 8.76
CA ARG A 198 7.27 -3.07 8.17
C ARG A 198 7.80 -4.45 7.87
N ILE A 199 7.03 -5.45 8.28
CA ILE A 199 7.32 -6.85 7.97
C ILE A 199 6.95 -7.08 6.50
N TYR A 200 7.87 -7.62 5.71
CA TYR A 200 7.60 -8.04 4.34
C TYR A 200 7.85 -9.54 4.10
N GLU A 201 8.32 -10.24 5.14
CA GLU A 201 8.32 -11.70 5.20
C GLU A 201 7.98 -12.15 6.62
N LEU A 202 6.87 -12.88 6.75
CA LEU A 202 6.32 -13.38 8.01
C LEU A 202 6.20 -14.89 7.96
N LEU A 203 6.84 -15.59 8.89
CA LEU A 203 6.63 -17.02 9.10
C LEU A 203 5.44 -17.21 10.05
N ILE A 204 4.42 -17.90 9.58
CA ILE A 204 3.23 -18.31 10.32
C ILE A 204 3.39 -19.79 10.65
N ILE A 205 3.50 -20.11 11.93
CA ILE A 205 3.67 -21.47 12.41
C ILE A 205 2.37 -21.98 13.00
N GLY A 206 1.73 -22.93 12.32
CA GLY A 206 0.54 -23.61 12.78
C GLY A 206 0.82 -25.00 13.36
N SER A 207 -0.21 -25.66 13.88
CA SER A 207 -0.10 -27.02 14.39
C SER A 207 -0.10 -28.08 13.29
N ARG A 208 -0.67 -27.76 12.10
CA ARG A 208 -0.76 -28.68 10.95
C ARG A 208 0.23 -28.33 9.86
N MET A 209 0.44 -27.03 9.59
CA MET A 209 1.41 -26.56 8.61
C MET A 209 1.99 -25.23 8.99
N SER A 210 3.11 -24.88 8.36
CA SER A 210 3.72 -23.56 8.44
C SER A 210 3.80 -22.93 7.07
N MET A 211 3.71 -21.59 7.02
CA MET A 211 3.85 -20.83 5.78
C MET A 211 4.69 -19.57 5.99
N SER A 212 5.52 -19.24 5.01
CA SER A 212 6.20 -17.95 4.89
C SER A 212 5.40 -17.07 3.93
N VAL A 213 5.00 -15.89 4.38
CA VAL A 213 4.13 -14.97 3.64
C VAL A 213 4.86 -13.68 3.34
N GLY A 214 4.91 -13.27 2.10
CA GLY A 214 5.38 -11.98 1.58
C GLY A 214 4.39 -11.44 0.55
N LYS A 215 4.28 -10.21 0.29
CA LYS A 215 4.85 -8.97 0.79
C LYS A 215 3.93 -8.33 1.87
N GLU A 216 4.18 -7.03 2.14
CA GLU A 216 3.52 -6.24 3.20
C GLU A 216 1.99 -6.35 3.19
N LEU A 217 1.36 -6.08 2.04
CA LEU A 217 -0.10 -6.11 1.93
C LEU A 217 -0.67 -7.53 2.09
N MET A 218 0.04 -8.56 1.63
CA MET A 218 -0.40 -9.95 1.78
C MET A 218 -0.42 -10.38 3.24
N ILE A 219 0.61 -10.01 4.01
CA ILE A 219 0.67 -10.22 5.46
C ILE A 219 -0.52 -9.56 6.15
N ARG A 220 -0.83 -8.32 5.81
CA ARG A 220 -1.97 -7.58 6.38
C ARG A 220 -3.31 -8.25 6.07
N ARG A 221 -3.47 -8.77 4.85
CA ARG A 221 -4.69 -9.46 4.41
C ARG A 221 -4.89 -10.80 5.10
N PHE A 222 -3.83 -11.53 5.42
CA PHE A 222 -3.95 -12.81 6.13
C PHE A 222 -4.30 -12.64 7.61
N LEU A 223 -3.94 -11.51 8.19
CA LEU A 223 -4.13 -11.22 9.61
C LEU A 223 -5.35 -10.34 9.91
N SER A 224 -6.24 -10.09 8.95
CA SER A 224 -7.45 -9.29 9.17
C SER A 224 -8.55 -9.66 8.17
N GLU A 225 -9.81 -9.42 8.53
CA GLU A 225 -10.96 -9.62 7.63
C GLU A 225 -10.89 -8.70 6.40
N SER A 226 -10.39 -7.49 6.55
CA SER A 226 -10.10 -6.57 5.44
C SER A 226 -8.58 -6.54 5.17
N HIS A 227 -7.86 -5.77 5.93
CA HIS A 227 -6.41 -5.70 6.02
C HIS A 227 -6.03 -4.90 7.27
N LEU A 228 -4.92 -5.25 7.91
CA LEU A 228 -4.35 -4.44 8.99
C LEU A 228 -3.94 -3.06 8.47
N LYS A 229 -3.87 -2.06 9.33
CA LYS A 229 -3.45 -0.70 8.94
C LYS A 229 -1.99 -0.64 8.48
N SER A 230 -1.14 -1.56 8.98
CA SER A 230 0.27 -1.68 8.61
C SER A 230 0.75 -3.10 8.93
N SER A 231 1.88 -3.51 8.34
CA SER A 231 2.65 -4.67 8.79
C SER A 231 3.77 -4.31 9.78
N ALA A 232 3.88 -3.06 10.21
CA ALA A 232 4.81 -2.61 11.26
C ALA A 232 4.23 -2.87 12.66
N PHE A 233 4.03 -4.14 12.99
CA PHE A 233 3.58 -4.58 14.30
C PHE A 233 4.67 -5.38 15.04
N THR A 234 4.51 -5.53 16.35
CA THR A 234 5.40 -6.29 17.26
C THR A 234 4.70 -7.51 17.78
#